data_b946159edf01af91cbe8445fcd1a92b2
#
_entry.id   b946159edf01af91cbe8445fcd1a92b2
#
_cell.length_a   1.000
_cell.length_b   1.000
_cell.length_c   1.000
_cell.angle_alpha   90.00
_cell.angle_beta   90.00
_cell.angle_gamma   90.00
#
_symmetry.space_group_name_H-M   'P 1'
#
loop_
_entity.id
_entity.type
_entity.pdbx_description
1 polymer ?
#
loop_
_entity_poly.entity_id
_entity_poly.type
_entity_poly.pdbx_seq_one_letter_code
_entity_poly.pdbx_strand_id
1 'polypeptide(L)'
;MGRAISIRQVTAAALQTNEYEHGCFIMTSITVGSCLCGDVRFEISGDLENFFLCHCKRCRKDTGSAHSANLFSSTARLSWVSGLESVQTYKVPGTRHEKSFCNKCGSALPSVQLERTLVVVPAGSLDSAIEIRPSAHICFASRAEWDARLDDIQKFNGLPG
;
A
#
# COMPACT_ATOMS: atom_id res chain seq x y z
N MET A 1 59.34 -31.52 38.06
CA MET A 1 58.14 -31.72 38.88
C MET A 1 56.98 -31.08 38.16
N GLY A 2 56.30 -31.82 37.37
CA GLY A 2 55.15 -31.37 36.58
C GLY A 2 53.95 -32.30 36.78
N ARG A 3 52.87 -31.77 37.21
CA ARG A 3 51.63 -32.55 37.37
C ARG A 3 50.76 -32.41 36.13
N ALA A 4 50.46 -33.55 35.51
CA ALA A 4 49.45 -33.71 34.49
C ALA A 4 48.05 -33.52 35.09
N ILE A 5 47.19 -32.75 34.42
CA ILE A 5 45.77 -32.64 34.76
C ILE A 5 44.97 -33.35 33.69
N SER A 6 44.20 -34.33 34.17
CA SER A 6 43.34 -35.28 33.49
C SER A 6 42.19 -34.59 32.74
N ILE A 7 41.97 -35.01 31.47
CA ILE A 7 40.79 -34.71 30.68
C ILE A 7 39.62 -35.58 31.21
N ARG A 8 38.63 -34.96 31.81
CA ARG A 8 37.37 -35.63 32.08
C ARG A 8 36.38 -35.41 30.89
N GLN A 9 35.97 -36.55 30.39
CA GLN A 9 34.88 -36.68 29.45
C GLN A 9 33.61 -36.10 30.08
N VAL A 10 32.92 -35.21 29.31
CA VAL A 10 31.57 -34.80 29.62
C VAL A 10 30.63 -35.51 28.65
N THR A 11 29.88 -36.38 29.22
CA THR A 11 28.84 -37.22 28.63
C THR A 11 27.73 -36.42 27.98
N ALA A 12 27.19 -36.96 26.86
CA ALA A 12 26.00 -36.56 26.18
C ALA A 12 24.82 -36.34 27.13
N ALA A 13 24.17 -35.19 27.00
CA ALA A 13 22.90 -34.95 27.64
C ALA A 13 21.93 -34.34 26.66
N ALA A 14 20.85 -35.07 26.47
CA ALA A 14 19.50 -34.64 26.12
C ALA A 14 19.25 -34.03 24.76
N LEU A 15 18.84 -34.88 23.85
CA LEU A 15 17.88 -34.55 22.79
C LEU A 15 16.61 -33.94 23.45
N GLN A 16 16.48 -32.64 23.39
CA GLN A 16 15.19 -32.00 23.59
C GLN A 16 14.41 -32.11 22.27
N THR A 17 13.41 -32.98 22.29
CA THR A 17 12.35 -33.05 21.29
C THR A 17 11.59 -31.73 21.36
N ASN A 18 11.85 -30.84 20.39
CA ASN A 18 11.04 -29.66 20.18
C ASN A 18 9.78 -30.14 19.45
N GLU A 19 8.67 -30.12 20.16
CA GLU A 19 7.34 -30.37 19.59
C GLU A 19 7.11 -29.32 18.51
N TYR A 20 7.03 -29.76 17.26
CA TYR A 20 6.59 -28.93 16.13
C TYR A 20 5.10 -28.67 16.32
N GLU A 21 4.77 -27.54 16.95
CA GLU A 21 3.46 -26.96 16.78
C GLU A 21 3.26 -26.68 15.28
N HIS A 22 2.18 -27.17 14.72
CA HIS A 22 1.75 -26.94 13.35
C HIS A 22 1.43 -25.46 13.18
N GLY A 23 2.44 -24.62 13.00
CA GLY A 23 2.29 -23.23 12.61
C GLY A 23 1.76 -23.20 11.18
N CYS A 24 0.47 -22.94 11.02
CA CYS A 24 -0.11 -22.52 9.76
C CYS A 24 0.68 -21.26 9.32
N PHE A 25 1.56 -21.40 8.36
CA PHE A 25 2.22 -20.26 7.71
C PHE A 25 1.14 -19.52 6.91
N ILE A 26 0.54 -18.52 7.54
CA ILE A 26 -0.32 -17.57 6.83
C ILE A 26 0.63 -16.79 5.91
N MET A 27 0.62 -17.13 4.63
CA MET A 27 1.33 -16.39 3.59
C MET A 27 0.66 -15.00 3.51
N THR A 28 1.21 -14.03 4.21
CA THR A 28 0.72 -12.65 4.14
C THR A 28 1.04 -12.12 2.74
N SER A 29 0.02 -11.68 2.01
CA SER A 29 0.19 -11.05 0.71
C SER A 29 1.02 -9.78 0.85
N ILE A 30 2.00 -9.59 -0.05
CA ILE A 30 2.81 -8.38 -0.12
C ILE A 30 2.56 -7.72 -1.47
N THR A 31 2.11 -6.48 -1.44
CA THR A 31 1.91 -5.63 -2.61
C THR A 31 2.92 -4.49 -2.56
N VAL A 32 3.69 -4.30 -3.62
CA VAL A 32 4.72 -3.26 -3.70
C VAL A 32 4.28 -2.10 -4.58
N GLY A 33 4.84 -0.91 -4.31
CA GLY A 33 4.59 0.28 -5.10
C GLY A 33 5.67 1.32 -4.96
N SER A 34 5.62 2.32 -5.86
CA SER A 34 6.61 3.40 -5.90
C SER A 34 6.02 4.72 -6.41
N CYS A 35 6.75 5.81 -6.21
CA CYS A 35 6.46 7.08 -6.86
C CYS A 35 7.04 7.11 -8.28
N LEU A 36 6.58 8.06 -9.12
CA LEU A 36 6.99 8.19 -10.52
C LEU A 36 8.51 8.32 -10.72
N CYS A 37 9.22 9.00 -9.81
CA CYS A 37 10.67 9.13 -9.90
C CYS A 37 11.45 7.98 -9.25
N GLY A 38 10.78 7.01 -8.62
CA GLY A 38 11.38 5.84 -7.99
C GLY A 38 12.08 6.08 -6.64
N ASP A 39 12.11 7.32 -6.15
CA ASP A 39 12.75 7.67 -4.87
C ASP A 39 12.01 7.05 -3.67
N VAL A 40 10.69 7.15 -3.67
CA VAL A 40 9.85 6.55 -2.63
C VAL A 40 9.39 5.18 -3.08
N ARG A 41 9.66 4.17 -2.25
CA ARG A 41 9.17 2.80 -2.44
C ARG A 41 8.49 2.32 -1.16
N PHE A 42 7.44 1.53 -1.32
CA PHE A 42 6.66 1.03 -0.20
C PHE A 42 6.15 -0.39 -0.43
N GLU A 43 5.78 -1.02 0.66
CA GLU A 43 5.15 -2.33 0.71
C GLU A 43 3.86 -2.25 1.53
N ILE A 44 2.85 -2.97 1.07
CA ILE A 44 1.60 -3.21 1.79
C ILE A 44 1.57 -4.70 2.13
N SER A 45 1.60 -5.02 3.42
CA SER A 45 1.49 -6.40 3.92
C SER A 45 0.07 -6.65 4.41
N GLY A 46 -0.60 -7.64 3.85
CA GLY A 46 -2.00 -7.98 4.14
C GLY A 46 -2.93 -7.65 2.98
N ASP A 47 -4.21 -7.94 3.17
CA ASP A 47 -5.21 -7.87 2.12
C ASP A 47 -5.75 -6.45 1.93
N LEU A 48 -5.95 -6.06 0.67
CA LEU A 48 -6.67 -4.86 0.28
C LEU A 48 -8.15 -5.21 0.18
N GLU A 49 -8.97 -4.69 1.09
CA GLU A 49 -10.34 -5.15 1.33
C GLU A 49 -11.38 -4.50 0.42
N ASN A 50 -11.16 -3.23 0.06
CA ASN A 50 -12.10 -2.45 -0.72
C ASN A 50 -11.39 -1.62 -1.78
N PHE A 51 -12.05 -1.44 -2.93
CA PHE A 51 -11.56 -0.61 -4.01
C PHE A 51 -12.70 0.29 -4.52
N PHE A 52 -12.57 1.61 -4.35
CA PHE A 52 -13.59 2.57 -4.77
C PHE A 52 -13.04 3.62 -5.74
N LEU A 53 -13.92 4.04 -6.66
CA LEU A 53 -13.70 5.18 -7.55
C LEU A 53 -14.51 6.38 -7.01
N CYS A 54 -13.81 7.33 -6.36
CA CYS A 54 -14.47 8.46 -5.67
C CYS A 54 -14.54 9.70 -6.56
N HIS A 55 -15.77 10.17 -6.87
CA HIS A 55 -16.02 11.32 -7.75
C HIS A 55 -16.20 12.66 -7.02
N CYS A 56 -16.00 12.73 -5.70
CA CYS A 56 -16.18 13.97 -4.98
C CYS A 56 -15.19 15.06 -5.45
N LYS A 57 -15.57 16.33 -5.29
CA LYS A 57 -14.76 17.48 -5.75
C LYS A 57 -13.32 17.47 -5.22
N ARG A 58 -13.11 17.01 -3.97
CA ARG A 58 -11.77 16.92 -3.36
C ARG A 58 -10.92 15.88 -4.07
N CYS A 59 -11.45 14.68 -4.24
CA CYS A 59 -10.75 13.58 -4.92
C CYS A 59 -10.39 13.94 -6.37
N ARG A 60 -11.30 14.59 -7.10
CA ARG A 60 -11.02 15.06 -8.47
C ARG A 60 -9.90 16.12 -8.51
N LYS A 61 -9.89 17.06 -7.56
CA LYS A 61 -8.81 18.07 -7.45
C LYS A 61 -7.47 17.47 -7.02
N ASP A 62 -7.53 16.48 -6.15
CA ASP A 62 -6.38 15.75 -5.63
C ASP A 62 -5.64 14.99 -6.73
N THR A 63 -6.39 14.33 -7.60
CA THR A 63 -5.84 13.47 -8.67
C THR A 63 -5.72 14.17 -10.02
N GLY A 64 -6.37 15.32 -10.21
CA GLY A 64 -6.49 15.97 -11.54
C GLY A 64 -7.28 15.13 -12.54
N SER A 65 -8.17 14.24 -12.09
CA SER A 65 -8.89 13.25 -12.90
C SER A 65 -10.40 13.25 -12.59
N ALA A 66 -11.14 12.42 -13.31
CA ALA A 66 -12.56 12.19 -13.11
C ALA A 66 -12.89 11.68 -11.70
N HIS A 67 -12.02 10.85 -11.15
CA HIS A 67 -12.18 10.24 -9.84
C HIS A 67 -10.81 9.89 -9.23
N SER A 68 -10.82 9.61 -7.94
CA SER A 68 -9.68 8.96 -7.27
C SER A 68 -9.95 7.47 -7.17
N ALA A 69 -9.01 6.67 -7.65
CA ALA A 69 -9.03 5.21 -7.57
C ALA A 69 -8.22 4.78 -6.34
N ASN A 70 -8.90 4.45 -5.24
CA ASN A 70 -8.24 4.10 -3.99
C ASN A 70 -8.65 2.73 -3.47
N LEU A 71 -7.65 2.00 -3.00
CA LEU A 71 -7.81 0.78 -2.22
C LEU A 71 -7.78 1.10 -0.73
N PHE A 72 -8.49 0.31 0.05
CA PHE A 72 -8.63 0.49 1.49
C PHE A 72 -8.43 -0.82 2.21
N SER A 73 -7.77 -0.75 3.37
CA SER A 73 -7.67 -1.88 4.28
C SER A 73 -7.61 -1.42 5.73
N SER A 74 -8.33 -2.11 6.60
CA SER A 74 -8.30 -1.93 8.05
C SER A 74 -7.28 -2.86 8.72
N THR A 75 -6.81 -3.86 8.02
CA THR A 75 -5.93 -4.92 8.55
C THR A 75 -4.52 -4.88 7.98
N ALA A 76 -4.33 -4.38 6.75
CA ALA A 76 -3.03 -4.28 6.11
C ALA A 76 -2.10 -3.24 6.79
N ARG A 77 -0.81 -3.41 6.55
CA ARG A 77 0.25 -2.55 7.08
C ARG A 77 1.04 -1.92 5.94
N LEU A 78 1.27 -0.62 6.04
CA LEU A 78 2.15 0.14 5.16
C LEU A 78 3.56 0.17 5.75
N SER A 79 4.56 -0.19 4.95
CA SER A 79 5.98 -0.07 5.25
C SER A 79 6.69 0.73 4.15
N TRP A 80 7.48 1.71 4.53
CA TRP A 80 8.31 2.47 3.60
C TRP A 80 9.65 1.75 3.42
N VAL A 81 9.98 1.37 2.20
CA VAL A 81 11.23 0.69 1.84
C VAL A 81 12.34 1.70 1.61
N SER A 82 12.02 2.84 0.99
CA SER A 82 12.96 3.94 0.76
C SER A 82 12.24 5.28 0.63
N GLY A 83 12.98 6.38 0.78
CA GLY A 83 12.53 7.74 0.47
C GLY A 83 11.47 8.30 1.41
N LEU A 84 11.37 7.82 2.65
CA LEU A 84 10.41 8.33 3.64
C LEU A 84 10.52 9.84 3.85
N GLU A 85 11.71 10.40 3.77
CA GLU A 85 11.99 11.84 3.88
C GLU A 85 11.40 12.65 2.72
N SER A 86 11.10 11.99 1.60
CA SER A 86 10.45 12.60 0.43
C SER A 86 8.92 12.48 0.48
N VAL A 87 8.37 11.82 1.48
CA VAL A 87 6.91 11.71 1.66
C VAL A 87 6.39 12.97 2.34
N GLN A 88 5.51 13.67 1.66
CA GLN A 88 4.80 14.83 2.19
C GLN A 88 3.33 14.49 2.34
N THR A 89 2.72 14.92 3.45
CA THR A 89 1.28 14.75 3.69
C THR A 89 0.60 16.11 3.85
N TYR A 90 -0.52 16.28 3.15
CA TYR A 90 -1.41 17.43 3.27
C TYR A 90 -2.79 17.00 3.69
N LYS A 91 -3.30 17.61 4.76
CA LYS A 91 -4.67 17.41 5.25
C LYS A 91 -5.48 18.66 5.00
N VAL A 92 -6.63 18.52 4.37
CA VAL A 92 -7.55 19.65 4.13
C VAL A 92 -8.18 20.07 5.45
N PRO A 93 -7.97 21.34 5.90
CA PRO A 93 -8.49 21.82 7.17
C PRO A 93 -9.99 21.59 7.33
N GLY A 94 -10.41 21.17 8.53
CA GLY A 94 -11.83 20.90 8.84
C GLY A 94 -12.43 19.68 8.16
N THR A 95 -11.63 18.83 7.53
CA THR A 95 -12.13 17.62 6.86
C THR A 95 -11.30 16.38 7.19
N ARG A 96 -11.79 15.20 6.78
CA ARG A 96 -11.03 13.94 6.85
C ARG A 96 -10.15 13.70 5.63
N HIS A 97 -10.20 14.60 4.63
CA HIS A 97 -9.44 14.40 3.39
C HIS A 97 -7.95 14.67 3.63
N GLU A 98 -7.16 13.66 3.38
CA GLU A 98 -5.71 13.66 3.51
C GLU A 98 -5.08 13.04 2.28
N LYS A 99 -3.97 13.60 1.82
CA LYS A 99 -3.19 13.14 0.69
C LYS A 99 -1.72 13.04 1.09
N SER A 100 -1.10 11.90 0.85
CA SER A 100 0.35 11.76 0.85
C SER A 100 0.87 11.73 -0.58
N PHE A 101 2.04 12.33 -0.79
CA PHE A 101 2.67 12.44 -2.12
C PHE A 101 4.19 12.57 -2.00
N CYS A 102 4.89 12.21 -3.07
CA CYS A 102 6.33 12.44 -3.17
C CYS A 102 6.60 13.93 -3.43
N ASN A 103 7.43 14.58 -2.60
CA ASN A 103 7.75 16.00 -2.74
C ASN A 103 8.67 16.32 -3.93
N LYS A 104 9.30 15.30 -4.55
CA LYS A 104 10.17 15.46 -5.73
C LYS A 104 9.39 15.39 -7.04
N CYS A 105 8.40 14.48 -7.16
CA CYS A 105 7.68 14.27 -8.42
C CYS A 105 6.17 14.48 -8.34
N GLY A 106 5.61 14.73 -7.14
CA GLY A 106 4.17 14.94 -6.94
C GLY A 106 3.29 13.70 -7.01
N SER A 107 3.85 12.50 -7.24
CA SER A 107 3.08 11.26 -7.31
C SER A 107 2.32 11.00 -6.02
N ALA A 108 1.06 10.61 -6.14
CA ALA A 108 0.27 10.16 -5.01
C ALA A 108 0.88 8.92 -4.35
N LEU A 109 0.88 8.88 -3.03
CA LEU A 109 1.43 7.81 -2.21
C LEU A 109 0.38 7.32 -1.19
N PRO A 110 0.55 6.10 -0.65
CA PRO A 110 -0.29 5.59 0.41
C PRO A 110 -0.26 6.48 1.66
N SER A 111 -1.35 6.44 2.42
CA SER A 111 -1.45 7.08 3.73
C SER A 111 -2.11 6.16 4.74
N VAL A 112 -1.80 6.38 6.03
CA VAL A 112 -2.48 5.70 7.14
C VAL A 112 -3.32 6.72 7.87
N GLN A 113 -4.63 6.58 7.75
CA GLN A 113 -5.65 7.53 8.19
C GLN A 113 -6.43 7.00 9.39
N LEU A 114 -7.39 7.81 9.90
CA LEU A 114 -8.29 7.45 11.00
C LEU A 114 -7.54 6.89 12.22
N GLU A 115 -6.64 7.71 12.78
CA GLU A 115 -5.85 7.32 13.96
C GLU A 115 -5.06 6.01 13.76
N ARG A 116 -4.58 5.79 12.53
CA ARG A 116 -3.78 4.63 12.11
C ARG A 116 -4.56 3.32 11.96
N THR A 117 -5.88 3.40 11.79
CA THR A 117 -6.74 2.22 11.61
C THR A 117 -7.12 1.93 10.15
N LEU A 118 -6.78 2.84 9.21
CA LEU A 118 -7.14 2.69 7.81
C LEU A 118 -5.96 2.99 6.89
N VAL A 119 -5.50 2.00 6.16
CA VAL A 119 -4.54 2.16 5.06
C VAL A 119 -5.32 2.54 3.80
N VAL A 120 -4.93 3.64 3.17
CA VAL A 120 -5.49 4.12 1.90
C VAL A 120 -4.38 4.12 0.87
N VAL A 121 -4.57 3.39 -0.24
CA VAL A 121 -3.56 3.20 -1.29
C VAL A 121 -4.11 3.69 -2.62
N PRO A 122 -3.52 4.73 -3.23
CA PRO A 122 -3.83 5.09 -4.61
C PRO A 122 -3.47 3.93 -5.55
N ALA A 123 -4.45 3.40 -6.28
CA ALA A 123 -4.24 2.20 -7.10
C ALA A 123 -3.14 2.38 -8.16
N GLY A 124 -3.02 3.59 -8.73
CA GLY A 124 -1.98 3.90 -9.71
C GLY A 124 -0.56 4.04 -9.14
N SER A 125 -0.36 3.95 -7.81
CA SER A 125 0.97 3.96 -7.20
C SER A 125 1.54 2.54 -6.97
N LEU A 126 0.77 1.51 -7.32
CA LEU A 126 1.19 0.11 -7.18
C LEU A 126 1.96 -0.36 -8.40
N ASP A 127 3.08 -1.05 -8.16
CA ASP A 127 3.89 -1.72 -9.16
C ASP A 127 3.49 -3.20 -9.31
N SER A 128 2.93 -3.79 -8.25
CA SER A 128 2.35 -5.14 -8.28
C SER A 128 1.01 -5.14 -9.01
N ALA A 129 0.74 -6.23 -9.73
CA ALA A 129 -0.61 -6.55 -10.16
C ALA A 129 -1.51 -6.80 -8.94
N ILE A 130 -2.75 -6.34 -9.02
CA ILE A 130 -3.77 -6.57 -8.00
C ILE A 130 -4.97 -7.31 -8.61
N GLU A 131 -5.50 -8.26 -7.86
CA GLU A 131 -6.67 -9.05 -8.30
C GLU A 131 -8.01 -8.35 -8.01
N ILE A 132 -8.02 -7.51 -6.96
CA ILE A 132 -9.23 -6.78 -6.57
C ILE A 132 -9.60 -5.73 -7.62
N ARG A 133 -10.88 -5.71 -8.00
CA ARG A 133 -11.44 -4.75 -8.94
C ARG A 133 -12.24 -3.67 -8.22
N PRO A 134 -12.42 -2.47 -8.83
CA PRO A 134 -13.32 -1.47 -8.28
C PRO A 134 -14.71 -2.05 -8.02
N SER A 135 -15.16 -1.94 -6.78
CA SER A 135 -16.46 -2.47 -6.33
C SER A 135 -17.58 -1.46 -6.49
N ALA A 136 -17.26 -0.15 -6.47
CA ALA A 136 -18.25 0.90 -6.65
C ALA A 136 -17.66 2.26 -7.05
N HIS A 137 -18.46 3.06 -7.75
CA HIS A 137 -18.32 4.50 -7.84
C HIS A 137 -18.98 5.13 -6.61
N ILE A 138 -18.25 5.91 -5.84
CA ILE A 138 -18.77 6.62 -4.67
C ILE A 138 -18.81 8.13 -4.91
N CYS A 139 -19.70 8.85 -4.20
CA CYS A 139 -19.95 10.28 -4.41
C CYS A 139 -20.32 10.60 -5.89
N PHE A 140 -20.99 9.69 -6.55
CA PHE A 140 -21.25 9.75 -7.99
C PHE A 140 -22.08 10.96 -8.42
N ALA A 141 -22.99 11.43 -7.56
CA ALA A 141 -23.76 12.65 -7.81
C ALA A 141 -22.88 13.91 -7.94
N SER A 142 -21.62 13.84 -7.48
CA SER A 142 -20.64 14.94 -7.57
C SER A 142 -19.67 14.79 -8.75
N ARG A 143 -19.90 13.84 -9.66
CA ARG A 143 -19.02 13.65 -10.82
C ARG A 143 -18.99 14.90 -11.70
N ALA A 144 -17.92 15.04 -12.48
CA ALA A 144 -17.85 16.10 -13.49
C ALA A 144 -18.80 15.80 -14.64
N GLU A 145 -19.34 16.84 -15.29
CA GLU A 145 -20.22 16.67 -16.45
C GLU A 145 -19.53 15.94 -17.59
N TRP A 146 -18.25 16.25 -17.84
CA TRP A 146 -17.45 15.60 -18.88
C TRP A 146 -17.12 14.12 -18.59
N ASP A 147 -17.32 13.65 -17.37
CA ASP A 147 -17.14 12.25 -16.94
C ASP A 147 -18.36 11.37 -17.34
N ALA A 148 -19.36 11.95 -17.99
CA ALA A 148 -20.50 11.19 -18.49
C ALA A 148 -20.16 10.52 -19.83
N ARG A 149 -20.57 9.25 -19.99
CA ARG A 149 -20.47 8.50 -21.25
C ARG A 149 -19.03 8.33 -21.78
N LEU A 150 -18.04 8.18 -20.90
CA LEU A 150 -16.65 7.96 -21.30
C LEU A 150 -16.42 6.68 -22.10
N ASP A 151 -17.31 5.69 -21.98
CA ASP A 151 -17.26 4.47 -22.77
C ASP A 151 -17.53 4.68 -24.26
N ASP A 152 -18.24 5.78 -24.61
CA ASP A 152 -18.61 6.10 -25.99
C ASP A 152 -17.51 6.82 -26.77
N ILE A 153 -16.44 7.30 -26.08
CA ILE A 153 -15.34 8.02 -26.75
C ILE A 153 -14.34 7.04 -27.37
N GLN A 154 -13.70 7.51 -28.42
CA GLN A 154 -12.69 6.72 -29.13
C GLN A 154 -11.54 6.31 -28.19
N LYS A 155 -11.06 5.07 -28.32
CA LYS A 155 -9.95 4.50 -27.57
C LYS A 155 -8.79 4.23 -28.50
N PHE A 156 -7.61 4.74 -28.14
CA PHE A 156 -6.35 4.49 -28.86
C PHE A 156 -5.44 3.62 -28.01
N ASN A 157 -4.69 2.71 -28.64
CA ASN A 157 -3.69 1.87 -27.93
C ASN A 157 -2.41 2.66 -27.59
N GLY A 158 -2.25 3.86 -28.11
CA GLY A 158 -1.12 4.74 -27.89
C GLY A 158 -1.54 6.20 -28.01
N LEU A 159 -0.58 7.10 -28.22
CA LEU A 159 -0.88 8.50 -28.46
C LEU A 159 -1.55 8.66 -29.84
N PRO A 160 -2.53 9.58 -29.98
CA PRO A 160 -3.05 9.95 -31.29
C PRO A 160 -1.88 10.52 -32.10
N GLY A 161 -1.64 9.96 -33.31
CA GLY A 161 -0.58 10.38 -34.24
C GLY A 161 -0.97 11.65 -34.98
#